data_54187ce155ec53df3fda6517c76439f5
#
_entry.id   54187ce155ec53df3fda6517c76439f5
#
_cell.length_a   1.000
_cell.length_b   1.000
_cell.length_c   1.000
_cell.angle_alpha   90.00
_cell.angle_beta   90.00
_cell.angle_gamma   90.00
#
_symmetry.space_group_name_H-M   'P 1'
#
loop_
_entity.id
_entity.type
_entity.pdbx_description
1 polymer ?
#
loop_
_entity_poly.entity_id
_entity_poly.type
_entity_poly.pdbx_seq_one_letter_code
_entity_poly.pdbx_strand_id
1 'polypeptide(L)'
;AVKERWLLLAAIVTMRGSPQELFLFLTRAGRRLDCARETGETPCAFVRRMAGVTAGETSEELPAALERLAAALGKCLYSREEPESFPRETARIIRKSFRRALRRARWVHLRDWLRQRFRPKPAADSRT
;
A
#
# COMPACT_ATOMS: atom_id res chain seq x y z
N ALA A 1 4.87 -12.97 -28.57
CA ALA A 1 4.39 -13.10 -27.19
C ALA A 1 5.49 -12.86 -26.16
N VAL A 2 6.72 -13.35 -26.40
CA VAL A 2 7.84 -13.13 -25.46
C VAL A 2 8.31 -11.68 -25.45
N LYS A 3 8.31 -11.02 -26.61
CA LYS A 3 8.71 -9.61 -26.72
C LYS A 3 7.77 -8.67 -25.96
N GLU A 4 6.47 -8.95 -25.97
CA GLU A 4 5.48 -8.14 -25.25
C GLU A 4 5.65 -8.22 -23.74
N ARG A 5 5.94 -9.41 -23.21
CA ARG A 5 6.23 -9.60 -21.79
C ARG A 5 7.49 -8.85 -21.36
N TRP A 6 8.52 -8.87 -22.18
CA TRP A 6 9.75 -8.13 -21.91
C TRP A 6 9.54 -6.63 -21.93
N LEU A 7 8.75 -6.13 -22.89
CA LEU A 7 8.40 -4.71 -22.96
C LEU A 7 7.58 -4.27 -21.75
N LEU A 8 6.64 -5.10 -21.31
CA LEU A 8 5.87 -4.84 -20.08
C LEU A 8 6.75 -4.85 -18.85
N LEU A 9 7.65 -5.82 -18.72
CA LEU A 9 8.61 -5.87 -17.61
C LEU A 9 9.57 -4.69 -17.64
N ALA A 10 10.07 -4.31 -18.82
CA ALA A 10 10.92 -3.14 -18.99
C ALA A 10 10.17 -1.86 -18.63
N ALA A 11 8.90 -1.73 -19.05
CA ALA A 11 8.06 -0.60 -18.67
C ALA A 11 7.83 -0.54 -17.16
N ILE A 12 7.56 -1.68 -16.52
CA ILE A 12 7.39 -1.79 -15.08
C ILE A 12 8.69 -1.40 -14.36
N VAL A 13 9.83 -1.86 -14.86
CA VAL A 13 11.14 -1.52 -14.27
C VAL A 13 11.47 -0.04 -14.44
N THR A 14 11.19 0.54 -15.60
CA THR A 14 11.45 1.97 -15.87
C THR A 14 10.47 2.89 -15.12
N MET A 15 9.26 2.41 -14.84
CA MET A 15 8.27 3.15 -14.04
C MET A 15 8.48 3.00 -12.52
N ARG A 16 9.46 2.21 -12.11
CA ARG A 16 9.78 1.95 -10.70
C ARG A 16 10.23 3.23 -10.00
N GLY A 17 9.36 3.81 -9.21
CA GLY A 17 9.58 5.08 -8.54
C GLY A 17 8.77 6.22 -9.13
N SER A 18 7.94 5.96 -10.14
CA SER A 18 6.99 6.96 -10.61
C SER A 18 5.85 7.14 -9.61
N PRO A 19 5.24 8.33 -9.53
CA PRO A 19 4.08 8.53 -8.66
C PRO A 19 2.94 7.56 -8.96
N GLN A 20 2.70 7.23 -10.22
CA GLN A 20 1.66 6.30 -10.62
C GLN A 20 1.91 4.88 -10.10
N GLU A 21 3.14 4.43 -10.16
CA GLU A 21 3.52 3.10 -9.64
C GLU A 21 3.34 3.03 -8.13
N LEU A 22 3.75 4.06 -7.40
CA LEU A 22 3.53 4.15 -5.97
C LEU A 22 2.05 4.19 -5.62
N PHE A 23 1.24 4.87 -6.40
CA PHE A 23 -0.20 4.87 -6.23
C PHE A 23 -0.79 3.48 -6.41
N LEU A 24 -0.37 2.73 -7.43
CA LEU A 24 -0.78 1.34 -7.63
C LEU A 24 -0.37 0.46 -6.46
N PHE A 25 0.84 0.63 -5.97
CA PHE A 25 1.32 -0.09 -4.79
C PHE A 25 0.44 0.20 -3.57
N LEU A 26 0.11 1.46 -3.32
CA LEU A 26 -0.76 1.86 -2.21
C LEU A 26 -2.19 1.32 -2.37
N THR A 27 -2.71 1.28 -3.59
CA THR A 27 -4.03 0.71 -3.87
C THR A 27 -4.07 -0.77 -3.51
N ARG A 28 -3.05 -1.52 -3.87
CA ARG A 28 -2.93 -2.94 -3.53
C ARG A 28 -2.76 -3.14 -2.03
N ALA A 29 -1.90 -2.33 -1.40
CA ALA A 29 -1.70 -2.38 0.04
C ALA A 29 -2.99 -2.05 0.79
N GLY A 30 -3.73 -1.05 0.36
CA GLY A 30 -5.01 -0.67 0.95
C GLY A 30 -6.03 -1.79 0.92
N ARG A 31 -6.12 -2.52 -0.19
CA ARG A 31 -7.01 -3.68 -0.29
C ARG A 31 -6.66 -4.76 0.73
N ARG A 32 -5.37 -5.03 0.92
CA ARG A 32 -4.89 -6.03 1.89
C ARG A 32 -5.06 -5.60 3.33
N LEU A 33 -5.07 -4.28 3.59
CA LEU A 33 -5.23 -3.70 4.92
C LEU A 33 -6.69 -3.32 5.23
N ASP A 34 -7.65 -3.76 4.44
CA ASP A 34 -9.07 -3.41 4.53
C ASP A 34 -9.35 -1.90 4.45
N CYS A 35 -8.51 -1.20 3.72
CA CYS A 35 -8.62 0.24 3.50
C CYS A 35 -8.67 0.55 2.01
N ALA A 36 -9.53 -0.15 1.28
CA ALA A 36 -9.68 0.04 -0.15
C ALA A 36 -10.15 1.46 -0.48
N ARG A 37 -9.80 1.91 -1.67
CA ARG A 37 -10.25 3.20 -2.18
C ARG A 37 -11.77 3.23 -2.26
N GLU A 38 -12.37 4.29 -1.72
CA GLU A 38 -13.81 4.47 -1.76
C GLU A 38 -14.27 4.97 -3.13
N THR A 39 -15.52 4.65 -3.47
CA THR A 39 -16.13 5.13 -4.71
C THR A 39 -16.19 6.66 -4.71
N GLY A 40 -15.68 7.29 -5.76
CA GLY A 40 -15.63 8.74 -5.86
C GLY A 40 -14.46 9.40 -5.15
N GLU A 41 -13.64 8.65 -4.44
CA GLU A 41 -12.45 9.19 -3.79
C GLU A 41 -11.37 9.50 -4.82
N THR A 42 -10.83 10.73 -4.77
CA THR A 42 -9.73 11.11 -5.66
C THR A 42 -8.44 10.40 -5.27
N PRO A 43 -7.51 10.16 -6.22
CA PRO A 43 -6.22 9.56 -5.88
C PRO A 43 -5.46 10.31 -4.79
N CYS A 44 -5.49 11.63 -4.81
CA CYS A 44 -4.82 12.45 -3.80
C CYS A 44 -5.45 12.29 -2.41
N ALA A 45 -6.79 12.26 -2.34
CA ALA A 45 -7.51 12.04 -1.09
C ALA A 45 -7.22 10.64 -0.51
N PHE A 46 -7.18 9.62 -1.38
CA PHE A 46 -6.83 8.27 -0.97
C PHE A 46 -5.42 8.19 -0.38
N VAL A 47 -4.44 8.80 -1.05
CA VAL A 47 -3.04 8.81 -0.57
C VAL A 47 -2.95 9.49 0.80
N ARG A 48 -3.63 10.60 1.00
CA ARG A 48 -3.64 11.30 2.28
C ARG A 48 -4.31 10.47 3.38
N ARG A 49 -5.38 9.78 3.05
CA ARG A 49 -6.07 8.90 3.99
C ARG A 49 -5.20 7.72 4.43
N MET A 50 -4.34 7.22 3.55
CA MET A 50 -3.44 6.12 3.86
C MET A 50 -2.42 6.47 4.96
N ALA A 51 -2.16 7.73 5.22
CA ALA A 51 -1.30 8.13 6.33
C ALA A 51 -1.86 7.69 7.69
N GLY A 52 -3.19 7.68 7.85
CA GLY A 52 -3.84 7.22 9.09
C GLY A 52 -3.84 5.70 9.28
N VAL A 53 -3.72 4.95 8.20
CA VAL A 53 -3.79 3.48 8.24
C VAL A 53 -2.58 2.88 8.94
N THR A 54 -1.43 3.51 8.82
CA THR A 54 -0.18 3.05 9.39
C THR A 54 0.22 3.82 10.65
N ALA A 55 -0.70 4.63 11.20
CA ALA A 55 -0.46 5.39 12.42
C ALA A 55 -0.11 4.45 13.58
N GLY A 56 1.06 4.66 14.19
CA GLY A 56 1.57 3.84 15.27
C GLY A 56 2.73 2.91 14.90
N GLU A 57 2.96 2.64 13.62
CA GLU A 57 4.04 1.78 13.15
C GLU A 57 5.13 2.50 12.38
N THR A 58 4.97 3.80 12.19
CA THR A 58 5.71 4.49 11.16
C THR A 58 6.61 5.57 11.71
N SER A 59 7.68 5.80 10.99
CA SER A 59 8.51 6.97 11.16
C SER A 59 7.67 8.23 10.97
N GLU A 60 8.02 9.29 11.68
CA GLU A 60 7.38 10.60 11.54
C GLU A 60 7.46 11.17 10.12
N GLU A 61 8.29 10.57 9.28
CA GLU A 61 8.52 10.97 7.89
C GLU A 61 7.42 10.51 6.93
N LEU A 62 6.64 9.50 7.28
CA LEU A 62 5.65 8.94 6.37
C LEU A 62 4.54 9.93 5.98
N PRO A 63 3.93 10.70 6.90
CA PRO A 63 2.91 11.66 6.50
C PRO A 63 3.41 12.70 5.50
N ALA A 64 4.63 13.20 5.68
CA ALA A 64 5.26 14.13 4.76
C ALA A 64 5.53 13.46 3.40
N ALA A 65 5.98 12.22 3.40
CA ALA A 65 6.23 11.46 2.18
C ALA A 65 4.93 11.23 1.38
N LEU A 66 3.85 10.89 2.05
CA LEU A 66 2.54 10.70 1.41
C LEU A 66 1.97 12.02 0.88
N GLU A 67 2.17 13.13 1.57
CA GLU A 67 1.77 14.43 1.08
C GLU A 67 2.53 14.83 -0.19
N ARG A 68 3.82 14.53 -0.26
CA ARG A 68 4.61 14.72 -1.48
C ARG A 68 4.10 13.85 -2.64
N LEU A 69 3.72 12.62 -2.35
CA LEU A 69 3.13 11.74 -3.36
C LEU A 69 1.79 12.28 -3.85
N ALA A 70 0.95 12.73 -2.95
CA ALA A 70 -0.34 13.32 -3.31
C ALA A 70 -0.16 14.55 -4.21
N ALA A 71 0.79 15.42 -3.88
CA ALA A 71 1.10 16.59 -4.70
C ALA A 71 1.62 16.19 -6.10
N ALA A 72 2.52 15.19 -6.15
CA ALA A 72 3.04 14.69 -7.42
C ALA A 72 1.95 14.06 -8.28
N LEU A 73 1.04 13.29 -7.69
CA LEU A 73 -0.11 12.72 -8.40
C LEU A 73 -1.03 13.80 -8.93
N GLY A 74 -1.27 14.85 -8.17
CA GLY A 74 -2.07 15.99 -8.63
C GLY A 74 -1.47 16.63 -9.87
N LYS A 75 -0.17 16.83 -9.90
CA LYS A 75 0.54 17.34 -11.07
C LYS A 75 0.42 16.41 -12.28
N CYS A 76 0.60 15.10 -12.07
CA CYS A 76 0.51 14.12 -13.14
C CYS A 76 -0.90 14.01 -13.75
N LEU A 77 -1.94 14.11 -12.92
CA LEU A 77 -3.33 13.93 -13.35
C LEU A 77 -3.96 15.19 -13.91
N TYR A 78 -3.61 16.35 -13.38
CA TYR A 78 -4.28 17.61 -13.67
C TYR A 78 -3.42 18.63 -14.41
N SER A 79 -2.15 18.36 -14.57
CA SER A 79 -1.20 19.19 -15.31
C SER A 79 -0.70 18.45 -16.54
N ARG A 80 -0.50 19.18 -17.64
CA ARG A 80 0.09 18.63 -18.86
C ARG A 80 1.62 18.60 -18.81
N GLU A 81 2.22 18.96 -17.67
CA GLU A 81 3.65 18.89 -17.49
C GLU A 81 4.10 17.44 -17.41
N GLU A 82 5.26 17.15 -17.97
CA GLU A 82 5.86 15.84 -17.84
C GLU A 82 6.14 15.54 -16.36
N PRO A 83 5.84 14.30 -15.89
CA PRO A 83 6.11 13.95 -14.51
C PRO A 83 7.60 14.05 -14.22
N GLU A 84 7.96 14.92 -13.29
CA GLU A 84 9.31 14.95 -12.76
C GLU A 84 9.59 13.60 -12.06
N SER A 85 10.86 13.19 -12.10
CA SER A 85 11.27 11.99 -11.39
C SER A 85 10.99 12.16 -9.90
N PHE A 86 10.19 11.26 -9.35
CA PHE A 86 9.84 11.27 -7.93
C PHE A 86 11.07 10.88 -7.10
N PRO A 87 11.37 11.57 -5.98
CA PRO A 87 12.55 11.27 -5.18
C PRO A 87 12.56 9.83 -4.68
N ARG A 88 13.68 9.15 -4.91
CA ARG A 88 13.85 7.73 -4.49
C ARG A 88 13.71 7.56 -2.98
N GLU A 89 14.21 8.51 -2.21
CA GLU A 89 14.14 8.49 -0.75
C GLU A 89 12.69 8.47 -0.28
N THR A 90 11.86 9.35 -0.84
CA THR A 90 10.43 9.43 -0.52
C THR A 90 9.71 8.13 -0.89
N ALA A 91 9.99 7.59 -2.06
CA ALA A 91 9.44 6.31 -2.51
C ALA A 91 9.83 5.17 -1.57
N ARG A 92 11.08 5.16 -1.14
CA ARG A 92 11.61 4.15 -0.22
C ARG A 92 10.90 4.17 1.13
N ILE A 93 10.69 5.36 1.69
CA ILE A 93 9.98 5.55 2.97
C ILE A 93 8.57 4.97 2.86
N ILE A 94 7.85 5.30 1.81
CA ILE A 94 6.49 4.82 1.58
C ILE A 94 6.47 3.29 1.47
N ARG A 95 7.29 2.71 0.62
CA ARG A 95 7.34 1.26 0.42
C ARG A 95 7.73 0.50 1.68
N LYS A 96 8.73 0.98 2.39
CA LYS A 96 9.21 0.35 3.63
C LYS A 96 8.12 0.33 4.70
N SER A 97 7.43 1.46 4.88
CA SER A 97 6.37 1.59 5.88
C SER A 97 5.19 0.68 5.59
N PHE A 98 4.73 0.64 4.34
CA PHE A 98 3.59 -0.20 3.96
C PHE A 98 3.94 -1.69 3.89
N ARG A 99 5.15 -2.05 3.51
CA ARG A 99 5.61 -3.45 3.60
C ARG A 99 5.63 -3.95 5.04
N ARG A 100 6.04 -3.09 5.97
CA ARG A 100 6.00 -3.40 7.41
C ARG A 100 4.57 -3.64 7.89
N ALA A 101 3.66 -2.76 7.53
CA ALA A 101 2.25 -2.90 7.85
C ALA A 101 1.63 -4.16 7.24
N LEU A 102 1.97 -4.48 6.00
CA LEU A 102 1.51 -5.69 5.32
C LEU A 102 2.04 -6.97 5.99
N ARG A 103 3.30 -6.99 6.39
CA ARG A 103 3.87 -8.12 7.13
C ARG A 103 3.16 -8.34 8.45
N ARG A 104 2.87 -7.26 9.16
CA ARG A 104 2.18 -7.33 10.45
C ARG A 104 0.75 -7.83 10.29
N ALA A 105 0.04 -7.34 9.29
CA ALA A 105 -1.30 -7.82 8.97
C ALA A 105 -1.30 -9.31 8.62
N ARG A 106 -0.30 -9.75 7.86
CA ARG A 106 -0.09 -11.16 7.52
C ARG A 106 0.16 -12.02 8.77
N TRP A 107 0.98 -11.53 9.70
CA TRP A 107 1.25 -12.19 10.98
C TRP A 107 -0.01 -12.31 11.83
N VAL A 108 -0.78 -11.23 11.97
CA VAL A 108 -2.03 -11.24 12.72
C VAL A 108 -3.01 -12.23 12.11
N HIS A 109 -3.13 -12.25 10.80
CA HIS A 109 -3.99 -13.19 10.07
C HIS A 109 -3.56 -14.64 10.29
N LEU A 110 -2.28 -14.92 10.19
CA LEU A 110 -1.73 -16.25 10.42
C LEU A 110 -1.94 -16.69 11.87
N ARG A 111 -1.69 -15.80 12.83
CA ARG A 111 -1.89 -16.08 14.25
C ARG A 111 -3.34 -16.38 14.57
N ASP A 112 -4.28 -15.60 14.03
CA ASP A 112 -5.70 -15.82 14.24
C ASP A 112 -6.16 -17.14 13.60
N TRP A 113 -5.66 -17.43 12.40
CA TRP A 113 -5.94 -18.69 11.72
C TRP A 113 -5.45 -19.89 12.55
N LEU A 114 -4.23 -19.82 13.08
CA LEU A 114 -3.66 -20.86 13.94
C LEU A 114 -4.46 -21.02 15.23
N ARG A 115 -4.89 -19.92 15.85
CA ARG A 115 -5.73 -19.96 17.03
C ARG A 115 -7.05 -20.65 16.77
N GLN A 116 -7.69 -20.36 15.64
CA GLN A 116 -8.94 -20.99 15.26
C GLN A 116 -8.77 -22.48 14.97
N ARG A 117 -7.68 -22.84 14.29
CA ARG A 117 -7.42 -24.24 13.93
C ARG A 117 -7.02 -25.10 15.13
N PHE A 118 -6.26 -24.55 16.05
CA PHE A 118 -5.78 -25.26 17.25
C PHE A 118 -6.53 -24.87 18.51
N ARG A 119 -7.64 -24.17 18.35
CA ARG A 119 -8.48 -23.84 19.49
C ARG A 119 -9.03 -25.12 20.10
N PRO A 120 -8.81 -25.35 21.41
CA PRO A 120 -9.43 -26.50 22.07
C PRO A 120 -10.95 -26.38 21.92
N LYS A 121 -11.60 -27.50 21.63
CA LYS A 121 -13.05 -27.52 21.52
C LYS A 121 -13.66 -26.92 22.79
N PRO A 122 -14.59 -25.98 22.65
CA PRO A 122 -15.17 -25.31 23.82
C PRO A 122 -15.75 -26.33 24.78
N ALA A 123 -15.64 -26.04 26.07
CA ALA A 123 -16.13 -26.88 27.15
C ALA A 123 -17.63 -27.19 27.09
N ALA A 124 -18.32 -26.64 26.13
CA ALA A 124 -19.71 -26.99 25.83
C ALA A 124 -19.92 -28.50 25.62
N ASP A 125 -18.88 -29.19 25.15
CA ASP A 125 -18.92 -30.65 24.96
C ASP A 125 -18.92 -31.41 26.28
N SER A 126 -18.56 -30.77 27.38
CA SER A 126 -18.57 -31.36 28.71
C SER A 126 -19.89 -31.20 29.44
N ARG A 127 -20.90 -30.62 28.82
CA ARG A 127 -22.22 -30.43 29.41
C ARG A 127 -23.15 -31.64 29.29
N THR A 128 -22.71 -32.57 28.62
CA THR A 128 -23.51 -33.82 28.50
C THR A 128 -23.31 -34.71 29.68
#